data_ae15b3285179fdf4b01b1273e8978266
#
_entry.id   ae15b3285179fdf4b01b1273e8978266
#
_cell.length_a   1.000
_cell.length_b   1.000
_cell.length_c   1.000
_cell.angle_alpha   90.00
_cell.angle_beta   90.00
_cell.angle_gamma   90.00
#
_symmetry.space_group_name_H-M   'P 1'
#
loop_
_entity.id
_entity.type
_entity.pdbx_description
1 polymer ?
#
loop_
_entity_poly.entity_id
_entity_poly.type
_entity_poly.pdbx_seq_one_letter_code
_entity_poly.pdbx_strand_id
1 'polypeptide(L)'
;MFDAPTTLRAALAALLLTGAFGPTEVRASGKVPAGDPCTLIPLADVQKAFPGARAGVRNRKLEEYGSTQCAWSDAKGQVLFGVEERYGSNTALEEAKGEATAFLDPTMAVARRSVRYETLKGVAPEAVAFVEVGDPKRGILGDGALLVMRRGTHTMSLMSPVLPRRDRAEAFKVFEELGRIAAKRFD
;
A
#
# COMPACT_ATOMS: atom_id res chain seq x y z
N MET A 1 -13.05 -27.74 -25.83
CA MET A 1 -11.64 -27.47 -25.61
C MET A 1 -11.44 -26.00 -25.93
N PHE A 2 -11.60 -25.12 -24.95
CA PHE A 2 -11.46 -23.68 -25.16
C PHE A 2 -10.27 -23.23 -24.31
N ASP A 3 -9.21 -22.79 -24.99
CA ASP A 3 -8.06 -22.19 -24.36
C ASP A 3 -8.44 -20.82 -23.74
N ALA A 4 -8.34 -20.70 -22.44
CA ALA A 4 -8.53 -19.44 -21.74
C ALA A 4 -7.27 -18.57 -21.93
N PRO A 5 -7.42 -17.29 -22.26
CA PRO A 5 -6.28 -16.42 -22.54
C PRO A 5 -5.49 -16.08 -21.27
N THR A 6 -4.21 -16.29 -21.39
CA THR A 6 -3.13 -16.11 -20.39
C THR A 6 -2.84 -14.63 -20.00
N THR A 7 -3.77 -13.71 -20.26
CA THR A 7 -3.51 -12.25 -20.22
C THR A 7 -3.85 -11.56 -18.90
N LEU A 8 -4.39 -12.27 -17.90
CA LEU A 8 -4.80 -11.62 -16.63
C LEU A 8 -3.74 -11.66 -15.52
N ARG A 9 -2.60 -12.32 -15.75
CA ARG A 9 -1.53 -12.46 -14.72
C ARG A 9 -0.68 -11.22 -14.50
N ALA A 10 -0.77 -10.22 -15.38
CA ALA A 10 0.07 -9.02 -15.31
C ALA A 10 -0.59 -7.82 -14.61
N ALA A 11 -1.90 -7.84 -14.37
CA ALA A 11 -2.63 -6.64 -14.02
C ALA A 11 -2.48 -6.22 -12.54
N LEU A 12 -2.43 -7.16 -11.59
CA LEU A 12 -2.37 -6.77 -10.16
C LEU A 12 -0.96 -6.40 -9.69
N ALA A 13 0.06 -7.09 -10.19
CA ALA A 13 1.45 -6.72 -9.88
C ALA A 13 1.84 -5.38 -10.52
N ALA A 14 1.24 -5.04 -11.68
CA ALA A 14 1.47 -3.78 -12.36
C ALA A 14 0.74 -2.59 -11.68
N LEU A 15 -0.41 -2.81 -11.03
CA LEU A 15 -1.13 -1.75 -10.32
C LEU A 15 -0.36 -1.21 -9.11
N LEU A 16 0.44 -2.03 -8.46
CA LEU A 16 1.24 -1.62 -7.31
C LEU A 16 2.56 -0.95 -7.71
N LEU A 17 3.06 -1.19 -8.92
CA LEU A 17 4.36 -0.69 -9.35
C LEU A 17 4.31 0.41 -10.42
N THR A 18 3.21 0.54 -11.16
CA THR A 18 3.12 1.47 -12.27
C THR A 18 2.05 2.51 -12.04
N GLY A 19 1.84 3.07 -10.88
CA GLY A 19 0.96 4.23 -10.70
C GLY A 19 -0.18 4.29 -11.72
N ALA A 20 -0.94 3.20 -11.91
CA ALA A 20 -2.05 3.14 -12.84
C ALA A 20 -3.29 3.86 -12.25
N PHE A 21 -3.04 5.02 -11.67
CA PHE A 21 -4.02 6.10 -11.63
C PHE A 21 -3.91 6.74 -13.00
N GLY A 22 -4.95 6.59 -13.81
CA GLY A 22 -5.01 7.18 -15.14
C GLY A 22 -4.63 8.65 -15.11
N PRO A 23 -4.23 9.25 -16.24
CA PRO A 23 -3.74 10.62 -16.29
C PRO A 23 -4.89 11.60 -16.07
N THR A 24 -5.40 11.69 -14.85
CA THR A 24 -5.97 12.92 -14.39
C THR A 24 -4.76 13.81 -14.12
N GLU A 25 -4.52 14.78 -15.00
CA GLU A 25 -3.56 15.85 -14.79
C GLU A 25 -3.93 16.65 -13.53
N VAL A 26 -3.79 16.05 -12.38
CA VAL A 26 -3.61 16.82 -11.15
C VAL A 26 -2.14 17.16 -11.14
N ARG A 27 -1.80 18.30 -11.75
CA ARG A 27 -0.56 19.00 -11.47
C ARG A 27 -0.59 19.30 -9.97
N ALA A 28 -0.15 18.33 -9.18
CA ALA A 28 0.19 18.56 -7.80
C ALA A 28 1.40 19.50 -7.81
N SER A 29 1.14 20.82 -7.78
CA SER A 29 2.16 21.82 -7.43
C SER A 29 2.52 21.69 -5.95
N GLY A 30 2.56 20.46 -5.46
CA GLY A 30 2.89 20.13 -4.09
C GLY A 30 4.39 20.15 -3.90
N LYS A 31 4.84 20.80 -2.83
CA LYS A 31 6.23 20.72 -2.37
C LYS A 31 6.56 19.26 -2.11
N VAL A 32 7.62 18.75 -2.77
CA VAL A 32 8.11 17.39 -2.51
C VAL A 32 8.51 17.27 -1.04
N PRO A 33 8.14 16.22 -0.33
CA PRO A 33 8.57 15.98 1.05
C PRO A 33 10.09 16.07 1.17
N ALA A 34 10.59 16.89 2.11
CA ALA A 34 12.03 17.18 2.24
C ALA A 34 12.84 16.02 2.83
N GLY A 35 12.16 15.01 3.41
CA GLY A 35 12.79 13.87 4.06
C GLY A 35 13.19 12.74 3.10
N ASP A 36 14.01 11.82 3.61
CA ASP A 36 14.23 10.54 2.94
C ASP A 36 13.14 9.55 3.40
N PRO A 37 12.20 9.14 2.51
CA PRO A 37 11.12 8.23 2.87
C PRO A 37 11.65 6.87 3.39
N CYS A 38 12.88 6.50 3.07
CA CYS A 38 13.51 5.29 3.56
C CYS A 38 13.88 5.34 5.05
N THR A 39 13.80 6.52 5.68
CA THR A 39 14.05 6.68 7.11
C THR A 39 12.78 6.70 7.97
N LEU A 40 11.59 6.72 7.34
CA LEU A 40 10.30 6.78 8.04
C LEU A 40 10.07 5.55 8.92
N ILE A 41 10.49 4.39 8.43
CA ILE A 41 10.43 3.13 9.16
C ILE A 41 11.84 2.54 9.21
N PRO A 42 12.40 2.30 10.40
CA PRO A 42 13.70 1.67 10.54
C PRO A 42 13.75 0.30 9.86
N LEU A 43 14.85 -0.02 9.18
CA LEU A 43 15.04 -1.31 8.51
C LEU A 43 14.77 -2.51 9.45
N ALA A 44 15.19 -2.40 10.72
CA ALA A 44 14.96 -3.45 11.71
C ALA A 44 13.47 -3.74 11.94
N ASP A 45 12.61 -2.72 11.88
CA ASP A 45 11.16 -2.90 12.04
C ASP A 45 10.53 -3.46 10.76
N VAL A 46 11.01 -3.05 9.59
CA VAL A 46 10.62 -3.69 8.31
C VAL A 46 11.03 -5.16 8.31
N GLN A 47 12.23 -5.51 8.80
CA GLN A 47 12.70 -6.90 8.84
C GLN A 47 11.94 -7.78 9.83
N LYS A 48 11.41 -7.23 10.92
CA LYS A 48 10.49 -7.97 11.82
C LYS A 48 9.21 -8.39 11.09
N ALA A 49 8.69 -7.49 10.24
CA ALA A 49 7.49 -7.75 9.45
C ALA A 49 7.77 -8.64 8.24
N PHE A 50 8.84 -8.33 7.53
CA PHE A 50 9.26 -8.97 6.27
C PHE A 50 10.69 -9.50 6.39
N PRO A 51 10.89 -10.71 6.94
CA PRO A 51 12.21 -11.32 7.04
C PRO A 51 12.89 -11.41 5.68
N GLY A 52 14.14 -10.98 5.60
CA GLY A 52 14.89 -10.92 4.34
C GLY A 52 14.81 -9.58 3.60
N ALA A 53 14.05 -8.61 4.10
CA ALA A 53 14.05 -7.25 3.55
C ALA A 53 15.45 -6.64 3.64
N ARG A 54 15.90 -6.05 2.52
CA ARG A 54 17.13 -5.29 2.41
C ARG A 54 16.88 -3.81 2.65
N ALA A 55 17.94 -3.03 2.73
CA ALA A 55 17.85 -1.58 2.86
C ALA A 55 16.91 -0.98 1.79
N GLY A 56 16.10 -0.03 2.21
CA GLY A 56 15.15 0.63 1.33
C GLY A 56 15.86 1.41 0.22
N VAL A 57 15.24 1.45 -0.94
CA VAL A 57 15.70 2.20 -2.11
C VAL A 57 14.68 3.28 -2.44
N ARG A 58 15.14 4.55 -2.44
CA ARG A 58 14.31 5.70 -2.80
C ARG A 58 14.02 5.73 -4.29
N ASN A 59 12.75 5.85 -4.64
CA ASN A 59 12.32 6.05 -6.02
C ASN A 59 12.17 7.55 -6.32
N ARG A 60 13.17 8.13 -7.01
CA ARG A 60 13.18 9.55 -7.35
C ARG A 60 12.29 9.92 -8.54
N LYS A 61 11.83 8.95 -9.33
CA LYS A 61 10.98 9.21 -10.51
C LYS A 61 9.61 9.79 -10.15
N LEU A 62 9.15 9.58 -8.90
CA LEU A 62 7.87 10.10 -8.43
C LEU A 62 7.97 11.53 -7.89
N GLU A 63 9.18 12.07 -7.70
CA GLU A 63 9.38 13.43 -7.17
C GLU A 63 8.83 14.50 -8.10
N GLU A 64 8.89 14.28 -9.42
CA GLU A 64 8.29 15.18 -10.42
C GLU A 64 6.75 15.28 -10.30
N TYR A 65 6.13 14.29 -9.68
CA TYR A 65 4.68 14.26 -9.41
C TYR A 65 4.32 14.67 -7.99
N GLY A 66 5.27 15.25 -7.22
CA GLY A 66 5.05 15.69 -5.84
C GLY A 66 4.99 14.54 -4.83
N SER A 67 5.52 13.37 -5.17
CA SER A 67 5.53 12.18 -4.35
C SER A 67 6.95 11.71 -4.06
N THR A 68 7.18 11.15 -2.88
CA THR A 68 8.42 10.43 -2.56
C THR A 68 8.08 9.01 -2.17
N GLN A 69 8.93 8.07 -2.59
CA GLN A 69 8.69 6.65 -2.31
C GLN A 69 9.98 5.96 -1.88
N CYS A 70 9.86 5.03 -0.95
CA CYS A 70 10.89 4.05 -0.62
C CYS A 70 10.32 2.63 -0.75
N ALA A 71 11.11 1.73 -1.32
CA ALA A 71 10.76 0.33 -1.43
C ALA A 71 11.84 -0.57 -0.82
N TRP A 72 11.42 -1.58 -0.05
CA TRP A 72 12.27 -2.63 0.49
C TRP A 72 12.01 -3.92 -0.27
N SER A 73 13.09 -4.53 -0.76
CA SER A 73 13.03 -5.76 -1.55
C SER A 73 13.82 -6.89 -0.87
N ASP A 74 13.53 -8.11 -1.27
CA ASP A 74 14.32 -9.28 -0.89
C ASP A 74 15.64 -9.38 -1.68
N ALA A 75 16.37 -10.49 -1.46
CA ALA A 75 17.62 -10.77 -2.15
C ALA A 75 17.45 -10.99 -3.66
N LYS A 76 16.25 -11.30 -4.12
CA LYS A 76 15.91 -11.52 -5.54
C LYS A 76 15.39 -10.28 -6.23
N GLY A 77 15.28 -9.15 -5.49
CA GLY A 77 14.74 -7.90 -5.99
C GLY A 77 13.20 -7.85 -5.98
N GLN A 78 12.52 -8.83 -5.38
CA GLN A 78 11.08 -8.77 -5.21
C GLN A 78 10.74 -7.73 -4.14
N VAL A 79 9.88 -6.78 -4.49
CA VAL A 79 9.39 -5.78 -3.53
C VAL A 79 8.55 -6.48 -2.47
N LEU A 80 8.90 -6.24 -1.20
CA LEU A 80 8.19 -6.76 -0.05
C LEU A 80 7.31 -5.71 0.61
N PHE A 81 7.79 -4.46 0.64
CA PHE A 81 7.13 -3.37 1.33
C PHE A 81 7.50 -2.02 0.71
N GLY A 82 6.61 -1.06 0.76
CA GLY A 82 6.85 0.29 0.29
C GLY A 82 6.16 1.34 1.15
N VAL A 83 6.74 2.54 1.17
CA VAL A 83 6.15 3.75 1.75
C VAL A 83 6.14 4.82 0.67
N GLU A 84 5.04 5.52 0.53
CA GLU A 84 4.89 6.66 -0.34
C GLU A 84 4.32 7.85 0.44
N GLU A 85 4.90 9.03 0.24
CA GLU A 85 4.43 10.29 0.80
C GLU A 85 4.05 11.26 -0.31
N ARG A 86 2.93 11.97 -0.13
CA ARG A 86 2.44 13.01 -1.04
C ARG A 86 1.96 14.22 -0.27
N TYR A 87 2.24 15.42 -0.81
CA TYR A 87 1.68 16.66 -0.32
C TYR A 87 0.65 17.24 -1.31
N GLY A 88 -0.34 17.93 -0.78
CA GLY A 88 -1.33 18.67 -1.59
C GLY A 88 -2.44 17.82 -2.20
N SER A 89 -2.46 16.51 -1.98
CA SER A 89 -3.52 15.62 -2.46
C SER A 89 -4.24 14.92 -1.32
N ASN A 90 -5.58 14.97 -1.37
CA ASN A 90 -6.44 14.20 -0.47
C ASN A 90 -6.97 12.92 -1.15
N THR A 91 -6.64 12.69 -2.43
CA THR A 91 -7.26 11.65 -3.24
C THR A 91 -6.90 10.27 -2.78
N ALA A 92 -5.63 10.02 -2.37
CA ALA A 92 -5.20 8.68 -1.98
C ALA A 92 -6.02 8.06 -0.83
N LEU A 93 -6.42 8.87 0.16
CA LEU A 93 -7.28 8.38 1.25
C LEU A 93 -8.71 8.11 0.77
N GLU A 94 -9.27 9.00 -0.03
CA GLU A 94 -10.63 8.84 -0.57
C GLU A 94 -10.68 7.69 -1.59
N GLU A 95 -9.65 7.51 -2.38
CA GLU A 95 -9.48 6.37 -3.29
C GLU A 95 -9.42 5.07 -2.50
N ALA A 96 -8.58 4.99 -1.46
CA ALA A 96 -8.50 3.80 -0.60
C ALA A 96 -9.83 3.50 0.09
N LYS A 97 -10.58 4.52 0.54
CA LYS A 97 -11.94 4.35 1.08
C LYS A 97 -12.91 3.86 0.02
N GLY A 98 -12.83 4.41 -1.19
CA GLY A 98 -13.65 4.03 -2.32
C GLY A 98 -13.41 2.58 -2.74
N GLU A 99 -12.15 2.17 -2.88
CA GLU A 99 -11.78 0.79 -3.17
C GLU A 99 -12.27 -0.16 -2.08
N ALA A 100 -12.00 0.13 -0.82
CA ALA A 100 -12.46 -0.68 0.30
C ALA A 100 -13.99 -0.79 0.32
N THR A 101 -14.73 0.28 -0.01
CA THR A 101 -16.20 0.28 -0.09
C THR A 101 -16.66 -0.60 -1.26
N ALA A 102 -16.02 -0.53 -2.42
CA ALA A 102 -16.33 -1.37 -3.57
C ALA A 102 -16.13 -2.86 -3.25
N PHE A 103 -15.05 -3.20 -2.56
CA PHE A 103 -14.80 -4.57 -2.09
C PHE A 103 -15.80 -5.05 -1.04
N LEU A 104 -16.48 -4.14 -0.34
CA LEU A 104 -17.54 -4.44 0.61
C LEU A 104 -18.92 -4.56 -0.03
N ASP A 105 -19.08 -4.29 -1.34
CA ASP A 105 -20.33 -4.40 -2.07
C ASP A 105 -20.91 -5.82 -1.94
N PRO A 106 -22.20 -5.97 -1.55
CA PRO A 106 -22.85 -7.26 -1.45
C PRO A 106 -22.87 -8.08 -2.73
N THR A 107 -22.84 -7.42 -3.89
CA THR A 107 -22.78 -8.09 -5.19
C THR A 107 -21.40 -8.72 -5.47
N MET A 108 -20.37 -8.27 -4.77
CA MET A 108 -19.00 -8.76 -4.84
C MET A 108 -18.70 -9.76 -3.71
N ALA A 109 -19.56 -10.72 -3.47
CA ALA A 109 -19.49 -11.65 -2.33
C ALA A 109 -18.17 -12.44 -2.19
N VAL A 110 -17.45 -12.63 -3.30
CA VAL A 110 -16.14 -13.31 -3.31
C VAL A 110 -15.07 -12.39 -2.71
N ALA A 111 -15.05 -11.12 -3.10
CA ALA A 111 -14.10 -10.13 -2.59
C ALA A 111 -14.29 -9.84 -1.10
N ARG A 112 -15.53 -9.79 -0.61
CA ARG A 112 -15.87 -9.55 0.80
C ARG A 112 -15.17 -10.46 1.80
N ARG A 113 -14.85 -11.68 1.41
CA ARG A 113 -14.20 -12.66 2.31
C ARG A 113 -12.69 -12.51 2.36
N SER A 114 -12.11 -11.74 1.47
CA SER A 114 -10.67 -11.60 1.31
C SER A 114 -10.14 -10.24 1.77
N VAL A 115 -10.98 -9.21 1.79
CA VAL A 115 -10.60 -7.85 2.18
C VAL A 115 -11.12 -7.51 3.56
N ARG A 116 -10.27 -6.94 4.39
CA ARG A 116 -10.65 -6.35 5.66
C ARG A 116 -10.34 -4.87 5.61
N TYR A 117 -11.38 -4.06 5.75
CA TYR A 117 -11.31 -2.62 5.86
C TYR A 117 -11.53 -2.21 7.32
N GLU A 118 -10.63 -1.42 7.87
CA GLU A 118 -10.80 -0.84 9.20
C GLU A 118 -10.26 0.58 9.25
N THR A 119 -10.97 1.46 9.96
CA THR A 119 -10.43 2.76 10.35
C THR A 119 -9.52 2.55 11.55
N LEU A 120 -8.25 2.94 11.43
CA LEU A 120 -7.23 2.74 12.46
C LEU A 120 -7.15 3.94 13.39
N LYS A 121 -7.88 3.89 14.49
CA LYS A 121 -7.81 4.92 15.54
C LYS A 121 -6.42 4.91 16.21
N GLY A 122 -5.87 6.11 16.46
CA GLY A 122 -4.58 6.26 17.17
C GLY A 122 -3.34 6.00 16.30
N VAL A 123 -3.50 5.82 15.00
CA VAL A 123 -2.37 5.78 14.05
C VAL A 123 -2.12 7.17 13.48
N ALA A 124 -3.13 7.80 12.91
CA ALA A 124 -3.12 9.17 12.43
C ALA A 124 -4.51 9.77 12.59
N PRO A 125 -4.71 11.09 12.44
CA PRO A 125 -6.03 11.73 12.50
C PRO A 125 -7.04 11.05 11.57
N GLU A 126 -6.58 10.64 10.40
CA GLU A 126 -7.34 9.83 9.45
C GLU A 126 -6.44 8.69 8.97
N ALA A 127 -6.90 7.46 9.16
CA ALA A 127 -6.17 6.28 8.71
C ALA A 127 -7.16 5.18 8.31
N VAL A 128 -6.81 4.47 7.24
CA VAL A 128 -7.59 3.40 6.66
C VAL A 128 -6.64 2.30 6.23
N ALA A 129 -6.97 1.05 6.53
CA ALA A 129 -6.20 -0.08 6.05
C ALA A 129 -7.09 -1.17 5.48
N PHE A 130 -6.58 -1.89 4.50
CA PHE A 130 -7.17 -3.15 4.07
C PHE A 130 -6.08 -4.20 3.82
N VAL A 131 -6.48 -5.46 4.00
CA VAL A 131 -5.64 -6.63 3.79
C VAL A 131 -6.39 -7.61 2.91
N GLU A 132 -5.81 -7.97 1.79
CA GLU A 132 -6.30 -9.00 0.90
C GLU A 132 -5.46 -10.27 1.04
N VAL A 133 -6.12 -11.40 1.18
CA VAL A 133 -5.48 -12.71 1.20
C VAL A 133 -5.87 -13.47 -0.04
N GLY A 134 -4.90 -13.86 -0.85
CA GLY A 134 -5.13 -14.64 -2.05
C GLY A 134 -5.82 -15.97 -1.77
N ASP A 135 -6.82 -16.28 -2.58
CA ASP A 135 -7.51 -17.57 -2.60
C ASP A 135 -7.67 -18.03 -4.04
N PRO A 136 -6.71 -18.80 -4.57
CA PRO A 136 -6.74 -19.26 -5.96
C PRO A 136 -8.00 -20.07 -6.31
N LYS A 137 -8.62 -20.74 -5.32
CA LYS A 137 -9.87 -21.49 -5.51
C LYS A 137 -11.06 -20.58 -5.80
N ARG A 138 -10.93 -19.31 -5.40
CA ARG A 138 -11.94 -18.26 -5.61
C ARG A 138 -11.55 -17.24 -6.66
N GLY A 139 -10.45 -17.47 -7.38
CA GLY A 139 -9.95 -16.55 -8.39
C GLY A 139 -9.23 -15.32 -7.84
N ILE A 140 -8.92 -15.28 -6.55
CA ILE A 140 -8.16 -14.20 -5.94
C ILE A 140 -6.67 -14.54 -6.07
N LEU A 141 -6.00 -13.86 -6.99
CA LEU A 141 -4.66 -14.26 -7.46
C LEU A 141 -3.49 -13.71 -6.66
N GLY A 142 -3.72 -12.82 -5.69
CA GLY A 142 -2.64 -12.16 -4.96
C GLY A 142 -2.95 -11.85 -3.53
N ASP A 143 -1.89 -11.79 -2.74
CA ASP A 143 -1.91 -11.19 -1.41
C ASP A 143 -1.61 -9.68 -1.55
N GLY A 144 -2.06 -8.89 -0.60
CA GLY A 144 -1.72 -7.48 -0.55
C GLY A 144 -2.17 -6.81 0.73
N ALA A 145 -1.52 -5.72 1.07
CA ALA A 145 -1.95 -4.85 2.14
C ALA A 145 -1.66 -3.40 1.80
N LEU A 146 -2.57 -2.54 2.20
CA LEU A 146 -2.44 -1.09 2.08
C LEU A 146 -2.93 -0.45 3.37
N LEU A 147 -2.16 0.52 3.87
CA LEU A 147 -2.57 1.45 4.90
C LEU A 147 -2.33 2.86 4.37
N VAL A 148 -3.36 3.68 4.38
CA VAL A 148 -3.27 5.10 4.01
C VAL A 148 -3.57 5.94 5.23
N MET A 149 -2.72 6.92 5.47
CA MET A 149 -2.85 7.89 6.55
C MET A 149 -2.87 9.30 5.98
N ARG A 150 -3.60 10.21 6.65
CA ARG A 150 -3.64 11.61 6.29
C ARG A 150 -3.53 12.51 7.52
N ARG A 151 -2.76 13.59 7.37
CA ARG A 151 -2.73 14.71 8.29
C ARG A 151 -2.76 16.01 7.48
N GLY A 152 -3.89 16.69 7.49
CA GLY A 152 -4.09 17.87 6.64
C GLY A 152 -3.99 17.52 5.15
N THR A 153 -3.05 18.15 4.44
CA THR A 153 -2.76 17.90 3.03
C THR A 153 -1.64 16.87 2.79
N HIS A 154 -1.07 16.32 3.85
CA HIS A 154 -0.03 15.31 3.77
C HIS A 154 -0.65 13.91 3.85
N THR A 155 -0.38 13.09 2.86
CA THR A 155 -0.83 11.69 2.79
C THR A 155 0.39 10.78 2.75
N MET A 156 0.32 9.69 3.51
CA MET A 156 1.31 8.64 3.53
C MET A 156 0.62 7.30 3.30
N SER A 157 1.16 6.51 2.38
CA SER A 157 0.69 5.15 2.09
C SER A 157 1.77 4.13 2.40
N LEU A 158 1.42 3.11 3.17
CA LEU A 158 2.22 1.92 3.38
C LEU A 158 1.61 0.80 2.57
N MET A 159 2.39 0.13 1.73
CA MET A 159 1.88 -0.88 0.80
C MET A 159 2.76 -2.12 0.76
N SER A 160 2.16 -3.27 0.54
CA SER A 160 2.88 -4.51 0.32
C SER A 160 2.14 -5.41 -0.67
N PRO A 161 2.83 -5.92 -1.70
CA PRO A 161 2.29 -6.92 -2.61
C PRO A 161 2.34 -8.34 -2.04
N VAL A 162 2.84 -8.50 -0.83
CA VAL A 162 2.90 -9.78 -0.11
C VAL A 162 2.46 -9.56 1.34
N LEU A 163 1.84 -10.55 1.96
CA LEU A 163 1.48 -10.43 3.37
C LEU A 163 2.63 -10.83 4.28
N PRO A 164 2.90 -10.07 5.35
CA PRO A 164 3.90 -10.42 6.35
C PRO A 164 3.49 -11.65 7.16
N ARG A 165 2.20 -11.95 7.20
CA ARG A 165 1.58 -13.11 7.84
C ARG A 165 0.42 -13.61 6.99
N ARG A 166 0.21 -14.92 6.93
CA ARG A 166 -0.93 -15.50 6.21
C ARG A 166 -2.26 -15.29 6.92
N ASP A 167 -2.24 -15.22 8.24
CA ASP A 167 -3.42 -14.81 8.99
C ASP A 167 -3.70 -13.33 8.79
N ARG A 168 -4.92 -13.04 8.36
CA ARG A 168 -5.35 -11.69 8.01
C ARG A 168 -5.34 -10.73 9.20
N ALA A 169 -5.74 -11.20 10.38
CA ALA A 169 -5.76 -10.38 11.57
C ALA A 169 -4.35 -10.07 12.06
N GLU A 170 -3.43 -11.03 11.94
CA GLU A 170 -2.02 -10.80 12.25
C GLU A 170 -1.35 -9.87 11.23
N ALA A 171 -1.61 -10.04 9.93
CA ALA A 171 -1.11 -9.15 8.90
C ALA A 171 -1.59 -7.71 9.15
N PHE A 172 -2.86 -7.54 9.52
CA PHE A 172 -3.44 -6.26 9.86
C PHE A 172 -2.73 -5.59 11.05
N LYS A 173 -2.46 -6.33 12.13
CA LYS A 173 -1.72 -5.83 13.30
C LYS A 173 -0.31 -5.36 12.93
N VAL A 174 0.38 -6.11 12.05
CA VAL A 174 1.71 -5.72 11.57
C VAL A 174 1.65 -4.39 10.82
N PHE A 175 0.68 -4.20 9.92
CA PHE A 175 0.50 -2.94 9.21
C PHE A 175 0.12 -1.78 10.13
N GLU A 176 -0.70 -2.04 11.12
CA GLU A 176 -1.04 -1.06 12.14
C GLU A 176 0.19 -0.63 12.95
N GLU A 177 1.05 -1.57 13.34
CA GLU A 177 2.30 -1.27 14.05
C GLU A 177 3.26 -0.44 13.19
N LEU A 178 3.49 -0.84 11.94
CA LEU A 178 4.30 -0.07 10.98
C LEU A 178 3.70 1.33 10.74
N GLY A 179 2.38 1.44 10.67
CA GLY A 179 1.68 2.70 10.56
C GLY A 179 1.91 3.62 11.76
N ARG A 180 1.88 3.09 12.98
CA ARG A 180 2.19 3.87 14.19
C ARG A 180 3.65 4.34 14.22
N ILE A 181 4.59 3.52 13.73
CA ILE A 181 6.00 3.93 13.63
C ILE A 181 6.13 5.07 12.63
N ALA A 182 5.56 4.93 11.45
CA ALA A 182 5.59 5.95 10.41
C ALA A 182 4.88 7.25 10.86
N ALA A 183 3.71 7.12 11.51
CA ALA A 183 2.92 8.26 11.98
C ALA A 183 3.65 9.15 12.99
N LYS A 184 4.62 8.64 13.74
CA LYS A 184 5.45 9.45 14.66
C LYS A 184 6.35 10.45 13.93
N ARG A 185 6.61 10.21 12.65
CA ARG A 185 7.46 11.05 11.79
C ARG A 185 6.65 11.72 10.68
N PHE A 186 5.34 11.62 10.79
CA PHE A 186 4.36 12.16 9.86
C PHE A 186 3.98 13.58 10.33
N ASP A 187 4.80 14.56 10.00
CA ASP A 187 4.61 15.97 10.37
C ASP A 187 4.02 16.80 9.22
#